data_05bb3cc3a9a6fcde5714134234e0b12b
#
_entry.id   05bb3cc3a9a6fcde5714134234e0b12b
#
_cell.length_a   1.000
_cell.length_b   1.000
_cell.length_c   1.000
_cell.angle_alpha   90.00
_cell.angle_beta   90.00
_cell.angle_gamma   90.00
#
_symmetry.space_group_name_H-M   'P 1'
#
loop_
_entity.id
_entity.type
_entity.pdbx_description
1 polymer ?
#
loop_
_entity_poly.entity_id
_entity_poly.type
_entity_poly.pdbx_seq_one_letter_code
_entity_poly.pdbx_strand_id
1 'polypeptide(L)'
;MSNFIILPEAEDDVAQAYTWYENQELGLGEEFLRCVDACIQFILRNQEMYPIAHQNYRRAMIRRFPYVLFYEYSGSMITVYAVFHCSQDPQKWRNRLF
;
A
#
# COMPACT_ATOMS: atom_id res chain seq x y z
N MET A 1 -3.33 -13.16 -16.81
CA MET A 1 -4.05 -12.48 -15.71
C MET A 1 -3.06 -12.10 -14.63
N SER A 2 -3.10 -10.85 -14.18
CA SER A 2 -2.16 -10.38 -13.16
C SER A 2 -2.59 -10.86 -11.78
N ASN A 3 -1.61 -11.24 -10.97
CA ASN A 3 -1.81 -11.66 -9.58
C ASN A 3 -1.07 -10.73 -8.65
N PHE A 4 -1.45 -10.75 -7.37
CA PHE A 4 -0.73 -9.96 -6.38
C PHE A 4 -0.54 -10.75 -5.09
N ILE A 5 0.50 -10.37 -4.37
CA ILE A 5 0.83 -10.89 -3.05
C ILE A 5 1.01 -9.70 -2.14
N ILE A 6 0.46 -9.76 -0.93
CA ILE A 6 0.72 -8.77 0.11
C ILE A 6 1.61 -9.46 1.14
N LEU A 7 2.81 -8.91 1.36
CA LEU A 7 3.72 -9.50 2.33
C LEU A 7 3.17 -9.34 3.75
N PRO A 8 3.54 -10.24 4.68
CA PRO A 8 3.04 -10.16 6.06
C PRO A 8 3.26 -8.80 6.72
N GLU A 9 4.39 -8.16 6.48
CA GLU A 9 4.67 -6.83 7.04
C GLU A 9 3.71 -5.78 6.51
N ALA A 10 3.35 -5.87 5.23
CA ALA A 10 2.37 -4.94 4.64
C ALA A 10 0.97 -5.23 5.17
N GLU A 11 0.63 -6.49 5.38
CA GLU A 11 -0.64 -6.85 6.01
C GLU A 11 -0.73 -6.26 7.41
N ASP A 12 0.35 -6.32 8.19
CA ASP A 12 0.39 -5.72 9.51
C ASP A 12 0.22 -4.21 9.44
N ASP A 13 0.84 -3.55 8.47
CA ASP A 13 0.68 -2.11 8.27
C ASP A 13 -0.79 -1.76 8.06
N VAL A 14 -1.48 -2.52 7.21
CA VAL A 14 -2.90 -2.30 6.92
C VAL A 14 -3.76 -2.58 8.16
N ALA A 15 -3.45 -3.65 8.89
CA ALA A 15 -4.21 -4.01 10.08
C ALA A 15 -4.10 -2.93 11.17
N GLN A 16 -2.92 -2.36 11.36
CA GLN A 16 -2.72 -1.29 12.33
C GLN A 16 -3.49 -0.04 11.94
N ALA A 17 -3.45 0.34 10.67
CA ALA A 17 -4.19 1.49 10.18
C ALA A 17 -5.70 1.27 10.30
N TYR A 18 -6.16 0.06 9.96
CA TYR A 18 -7.57 -0.30 10.11
C TYR A 18 -8.04 -0.10 11.55
N THR A 19 -7.29 -0.64 12.51
CA THR A 19 -7.65 -0.55 13.92
C THR A 19 -7.70 0.90 14.36
N TRP A 20 -6.74 1.70 13.96
CA TRP A 20 -6.69 3.12 14.32
C TRP A 20 -7.92 3.86 13.80
N TYR A 21 -8.28 3.66 12.52
CA TYR A 21 -9.43 4.34 11.92
C TYR A 21 -10.74 3.85 12.52
N GLU A 22 -10.86 2.55 12.74
CA GLU A 22 -12.08 1.99 13.30
C GLU A 22 -12.33 2.50 14.72
N ASN A 23 -11.27 2.76 15.47
CA ASN A 23 -11.37 3.35 16.80
C ASN A 23 -11.75 4.83 16.75
N GLN A 24 -11.49 5.52 15.63
CA GLN A 24 -11.91 6.91 15.48
C GLN A 24 -13.39 7.01 15.15
N GLU A 25 -13.88 6.13 14.28
CA GLU A 25 -15.27 6.15 13.86
C GLU A 25 -15.65 4.77 13.32
N LEU A 26 -16.76 4.25 13.78
CA LEU A 26 -17.25 2.95 13.33
C LEU A 26 -17.47 2.95 11.84
N GLY A 27 -16.90 1.97 11.16
CA GLY A 27 -17.00 1.83 9.70
C GLY A 27 -15.86 2.50 8.94
N LEU A 28 -15.07 3.37 9.59
CA LEU A 28 -14.00 4.08 8.91
C LEU A 28 -12.86 3.15 8.52
N GLY A 29 -12.58 2.14 9.36
CA GLY A 29 -11.58 1.13 9.04
C GLY A 29 -11.98 0.32 7.81
N GLU A 30 -13.26 -0.04 7.71
CA GLU A 30 -13.76 -0.75 6.53
C GLU A 30 -13.59 0.09 5.27
N GLU A 31 -13.84 1.39 5.36
CA GLU A 31 -13.65 2.28 4.23
C GLU A 31 -12.20 2.36 3.82
N PHE A 32 -11.28 2.37 4.80
CA PHE A 32 -9.85 2.33 4.52
C PHE A 32 -9.48 1.06 3.76
N LEU A 33 -9.99 -0.10 4.18
CA LEU A 33 -9.71 -1.36 3.50
C LEU A 33 -10.23 -1.34 2.05
N ARG A 34 -11.39 -0.76 1.82
CA ARG A 34 -11.92 -0.63 0.46
C ARG A 34 -11.02 0.24 -0.42
N CYS A 35 -10.47 1.30 0.15
CA CYS A 35 -9.56 2.19 -0.60
C CYS A 35 -8.21 1.51 -0.88
N VAL A 36 -7.70 0.71 0.05
CA VAL A 36 -6.51 -0.09 -0.18
C VAL A 36 -6.76 -1.09 -1.31
N ASP A 37 -7.88 -1.80 -1.25
CA ASP A 37 -8.22 -2.76 -2.29
C ASP A 37 -8.37 -2.10 -3.65
N ALA A 38 -9.04 -0.96 -3.71
CA ALA A 38 -9.20 -0.21 -4.95
C ALA A 38 -7.85 0.21 -5.53
N CYS A 39 -6.92 0.60 -4.67
CA CYS A 39 -5.56 0.96 -5.09
C CYS A 39 -4.86 -0.24 -5.72
N ILE A 40 -4.94 -1.40 -5.09
CA ILE A 40 -4.33 -2.62 -5.60
C ILE A 40 -4.96 -3.01 -6.93
N GLN A 41 -6.27 -2.94 -7.05
CA GLN A 41 -6.96 -3.28 -8.30
C GLN A 41 -6.54 -2.34 -9.43
N PHE A 42 -6.37 -1.06 -9.13
CA PHE A 42 -5.89 -0.09 -10.11
C PHE A 42 -4.46 -0.41 -10.54
N ILE A 43 -3.59 -0.76 -9.60
CA ILE A 43 -2.20 -1.15 -9.90
C ILE A 43 -2.16 -2.37 -10.83
N LEU A 44 -3.02 -3.34 -10.58
CA LEU A 44 -3.07 -4.56 -11.39
C LEU A 44 -3.36 -4.25 -12.87
N ARG A 45 -4.12 -3.18 -13.12
CA ARG A 45 -4.46 -2.77 -14.49
C ARG A 45 -3.47 -1.78 -15.07
N ASN A 46 -2.64 -1.13 -14.23
CA ASN A 46 -1.79 -0.01 -14.63
C ASN A 46 -0.44 -0.09 -13.93
N GLN A 47 0.26 -1.21 -14.07
CA GLN A 47 1.45 -1.54 -13.30
C GLN A 47 2.57 -0.49 -13.41
N GLU A 48 2.71 0.14 -14.56
CA GLU A 48 3.79 1.08 -14.82
C GLU A 48 3.40 2.53 -14.59
N MET A 49 2.15 2.79 -14.23
CA MET A 49 1.65 4.16 -14.14
C MET A 49 2.25 4.95 -12.98
N TYR A 50 2.55 4.28 -11.89
CA TYR A 50 3.06 4.97 -10.71
C TYR A 50 4.57 5.13 -10.76
N PRO A 51 5.11 6.22 -10.19
CA PRO A 51 6.54 6.48 -10.25
C PRO A 51 7.35 5.51 -9.39
N ILE A 52 8.59 5.27 -9.83
CA ILE A 52 9.55 4.51 -9.04
C ILE A 52 10.02 5.43 -7.91
N ALA A 53 9.90 4.94 -6.66
CA ALA A 53 10.32 5.68 -5.49
C ALA A 53 11.75 5.33 -5.08
N HIS A 54 12.14 4.04 -5.25
CA HIS A 54 13.45 3.57 -4.85
C HIS A 54 13.71 2.22 -5.52
N GLN A 55 14.88 2.07 -6.16
CA GLN A 55 15.23 0.86 -6.91
C GLN A 55 14.09 0.48 -7.86
N ASN A 56 13.50 -0.71 -7.71
CA ASN A 56 12.37 -1.13 -8.54
C ASN A 56 11.03 -0.96 -7.85
N TYR A 57 11.03 -0.37 -6.64
CA TYR A 57 9.79 -0.18 -5.87
C TYR A 57 9.04 1.05 -6.35
N ARG A 58 7.76 0.88 -6.61
CA ARG A 58 6.87 1.95 -7.02
C ARG A 58 5.99 2.37 -5.85
N ARG A 59 5.54 3.60 -5.91
CA ARG A 59 4.78 4.23 -4.83
C ARG A 59 3.44 4.69 -5.35
N ALA A 60 2.37 4.20 -4.73
CA ALA A 60 1.00 4.57 -5.08
C ALA A 60 0.32 5.21 -3.88
N MET A 61 -0.34 6.36 -4.12
CA MET A 61 -1.14 7.01 -3.08
C MET A 61 -2.47 6.30 -2.95
N ILE A 62 -2.88 6.04 -1.71
CA ILE A 62 -4.21 5.52 -1.43
C ILE A 62 -5.17 6.71 -1.39
N ARG A 63 -6.29 6.62 -2.14
CA ARG A 63 -7.25 7.72 -2.23
C ARG A 63 -8.00 7.88 -0.90
N ARG A 64 -8.28 9.14 -0.53
CA ARG A 64 -9.07 9.52 0.64
C ARG A 64 -8.37 9.34 1.98
N PHE A 65 -7.24 8.64 2.01
CA PHE A 65 -6.48 8.43 3.23
C PHE A 65 -5.02 8.81 2.98
N PRO A 66 -4.34 9.44 3.95
CA PRO A 66 -2.97 9.90 3.76
C PRO A 66 -1.97 8.76 3.91
N TYR A 67 -2.08 7.75 3.06
CA TYR A 67 -1.21 6.59 3.07
C TYR A 67 -0.64 6.34 1.69
N VAL A 68 0.55 5.75 1.65
CA VAL A 68 1.21 5.33 0.42
C VAL A 68 1.45 3.83 0.49
N LEU A 69 1.31 3.19 -0.66
CA LEU A 69 1.53 1.76 -0.82
C LEU A 69 2.76 1.57 -1.71
N PHE A 70 3.71 0.77 -1.24
CA PHE A 70 4.92 0.45 -2.00
C PHE A 70 4.81 -0.94 -2.58
N TYR A 71 5.06 -1.04 -3.89
CA TYR A 71 4.96 -2.31 -4.57
C TYR A 71 6.05 -2.45 -5.63
N GLU A 72 6.28 -3.69 -6.04
CA GLU A 72 7.16 -4.01 -7.15
C GLU A 72 6.38 -4.93 -8.07
N TYR A 73 6.60 -4.83 -9.39
CA TYR A 73 6.03 -5.82 -10.27
C TYR A 73 7.12 -6.50 -11.08
N SER A 74 6.89 -7.79 -11.35
CA SER A 74 7.78 -8.60 -12.16
C SER A 74 6.91 -9.53 -13.00
N GLY A 75 6.96 -9.37 -14.32
CA GLY A 75 6.05 -10.09 -15.19
C GLY A 75 4.62 -9.72 -14.89
N SER A 76 3.81 -10.68 -14.46
CA SER A 76 2.41 -10.45 -14.11
C SER A 76 2.15 -10.43 -12.59
N MET A 77 3.22 -10.46 -11.79
CA MET A 77 3.09 -10.52 -10.33
C MET A 77 3.36 -9.17 -9.70
N ILE A 78 2.42 -8.73 -8.87
CA ILE A 78 2.56 -7.52 -8.05
C ILE A 78 2.84 -7.96 -6.62
N THR A 79 3.89 -7.42 -6.01
CA THR A 79 4.21 -7.69 -4.61
C THR A 79 4.08 -6.39 -3.83
N VAL A 80 3.20 -6.38 -2.84
CA VAL A 80 3.01 -5.22 -1.97
C VAL A 80 3.92 -5.36 -0.76
N TYR A 81 4.84 -4.42 -0.58
CA TYR A 81 5.87 -4.48 0.45
C TYR A 81 5.54 -3.71 1.71
N ALA A 82 4.82 -2.61 1.58
CA ALA A 82 4.57 -1.74 2.73
C ALA A 82 3.40 -0.80 2.46
N VAL A 83 2.71 -0.38 3.53
CA VAL A 83 1.68 0.64 3.49
C VAL A 83 1.97 1.58 4.66
N PHE A 84 2.40 2.82 4.36
CA PHE A 84 2.81 3.76 5.38
C PHE A 84 2.02 5.05 5.29
N HIS A 85 1.80 5.66 6.47
CA HIS A 85 1.22 6.99 6.54
C HIS A 85 2.19 8.01 5.92
N CYS A 86 1.65 8.99 5.18
CA CYS A 86 2.46 9.97 4.47
C CYS A 86 3.33 10.81 5.40
N SER A 87 2.94 10.98 6.66
CA SER A 87 3.71 11.78 7.62
C SER A 87 4.80 11.00 8.33
N GLN A 88 4.92 9.70 8.08
CA GLN A 88 5.98 8.91 8.69
C GLN A 88 7.33 9.28 8.09
N ASP A 89 8.38 9.17 8.91
CA ASP A 89 9.74 9.44 8.49
C ASP A 89 10.08 8.59 7.26
N PRO A 90 10.53 9.21 6.14
CA PRO A 90 10.92 8.45 4.96
C PRO A 90 11.95 7.35 5.25
N GLN A 91 12.76 7.50 6.30
CA GLN A 91 13.75 6.49 6.67
C GLN A 91 13.08 5.17 7.04
N LYS A 92 11.86 5.20 7.58
CA LYS A 92 11.15 3.98 7.94
C LYS A 92 10.87 3.09 6.73
N TRP A 93 10.34 3.67 5.64
CA TRP A 93 10.07 2.86 4.47
C TRP A 93 11.35 2.45 3.75
N ARG A 94 12.36 3.31 3.78
CA ARG A 94 13.66 2.95 3.20
C ARG A 94 14.27 1.77 3.92
N ASN A 95 14.21 1.76 5.25
CA ASN A 95 14.71 0.64 6.03
C ASN A 95 13.93 -0.65 5.75
N ARG A 96 12.62 -0.52 5.53
CA ARG A 96 11.79 -1.68 5.23
C ARG A 96 12.11 -2.27 3.87
N LEU A 97 12.38 -1.43 2.87
CA LEU A 97 12.56 -1.86 1.49
C LEU A 97 13.99 -2.26 1.16
N PHE A 98 14.93 -2.00 2.01
CA PHE A 98 16.33 -2.40 1.80
C PHE A 98 16.62 -3.80 2.28
#